data_9e389214138ee9c00586da7bd862fad8
#
_entry.id   9e389214138ee9c00586da7bd862fad8
#
_cell.length_a   1.000
_cell.length_b   1.000
_cell.length_c   1.000
_cell.angle_alpha   90.00
_cell.angle_beta   90.00
_cell.angle_gamma   90.00
#
_symmetry.space_group_name_H-M   'P 1'
#
loop_
_entity.id
_entity.type
_entity.pdbx_description
1 polymer ?
#
loop_
_entity_poly.entity_id
_entity_poly.type
_entity_poly.pdbx_seq_one_letter_code
_entity_poly.pdbx_strand_id
1 'polypeptide(L)'
;SVKAATADAKFMQGLIAKLAEAMAKNGEVLIETKDAEELKKYFAANAKGLLEKGVKINEVKGIKTEFTIQPAKGGYKLAFGDAEFIAYFKEMLRPQLVEELF
;
A
#
# COMPACT_ATOMS: atom_id res chain seq x y z
N SER A 1 16.77 -12.90 1.24
CA SER A 1 15.56 -13.63 0.92
C SER A 1 14.39 -12.68 0.72
N VAL A 2 13.33 -13.21 0.17
CA VAL A 2 12.12 -12.43 -0.08
C VAL A 2 11.55 -11.86 1.22
N LYS A 3 11.57 -12.66 2.27
CA LYS A 3 11.03 -12.22 3.56
C LYS A 3 11.83 -11.07 4.16
N ALA A 4 13.14 -11.07 3.95
CA ALA A 4 13.97 -9.97 4.42
C ALA A 4 13.63 -8.68 3.66
N ALA A 5 13.35 -8.78 2.36
CA ALA A 5 12.95 -7.64 1.56
C ALA A 5 11.63 -7.05 2.04
N THR A 6 10.66 -7.90 2.42
CA THR A 6 9.36 -7.42 2.88
C THR A 6 9.45 -6.71 4.24
N ALA A 7 10.52 -6.93 5.00
CA ALA A 7 10.73 -6.27 6.28
C ALA A 7 11.37 -4.88 6.12
N ASP A 8 11.87 -4.55 4.96
CA ASP A 8 12.51 -3.26 4.70
C ASP A 8 11.44 -2.16 4.62
N ALA A 9 11.56 -1.15 5.48
CA ALA A 9 10.60 -0.05 5.54
C ALA A 9 10.51 0.72 4.21
N LYS A 10 11.64 0.97 3.57
CA LYS A 10 11.65 1.70 2.30
C LYS A 10 10.99 0.90 1.20
N PHE A 11 11.26 -0.41 1.17
CA PHE A 11 10.63 -1.29 0.21
C PHE A 11 9.11 -1.29 0.39
N MET A 12 8.67 -1.39 1.65
CA MET A 12 7.26 -1.42 1.98
C MET A 12 6.58 -0.11 1.56
N GLN A 13 7.22 1.02 1.83
CA GLN A 13 6.69 2.33 1.45
C GLN A 13 6.54 2.45 -0.07
N GLY A 14 7.53 1.98 -0.81
CA GLY A 14 7.46 1.97 -2.27
C GLY A 14 6.35 1.09 -2.81
N LEU A 15 6.14 -0.06 -2.18
CA LEU A 15 5.08 -0.97 -2.54
C LEU A 15 3.70 -0.33 -2.33
N ILE A 16 3.51 0.29 -1.17
CA ILE A 16 2.27 0.98 -0.86
C ILE A 16 2.00 2.10 -1.88
N ALA A 17 3.03 2.85 -2.22
CA ALA A 17 2.89 3.94 -3.20
C ALA A 17 2.46 3.42 -4.57
N LYS A 18 3.01 2.30 -5.01
CA LYS A 18 2.63 1.70 -6.30
C LYS A 18 1.19 1.20 -6.30
N LEU A 19 0.78 0.57 -5.21
CA LEU A 19 -0.61 0.13 -5.09
C LEU A 19 -1.58 1.31 -5.06
N ALA A 20 -1.23 2.35 -4.29
CA ALA A 20 -2.05 3.53 -4.20
C ALA A 20 -2.19 4.22 -5.56
N GLU A 21 -1.10 4.28 -6.33
CA GLU A 21 -1.13 4.85 -7.66
C GLU A 21 -2.10 4.10 -8.57
N ALA A 22 -2.04 2.77 -8.55
CA ALA A 22 -2.93 1.95 -9.36
C ALA A 22 -4.38 2.14 -8.97
N MET A 23 -4.67 2.16 -7.66
CA MET A 23 -6.04 2.30 -7.17
C MET A 23 -6.58 3.73 -7.34
N ALA A 24 -5.71 4.73 -7.25
CA ALA A 24 -6.13 6.12 -7.35
C ALA A 24 -6.65 6.49 -8.74
N LYS A 25 -6.39 5.66 -9.73
CA LYS A 25 -6.95 5.85 -11.06
C LYS A 25 -8.47 5.73 -11.05
N ASN A 26 -9.02 5.03 -10.07
CA ASN A 26 -10.45 4.78 -9.95
C ASN A 26 -11.13 5.58 -8.84
N GLY A 27 -10.42 6.48 -8.20
CA GLY A 27 -10.97 7.32 -7.15
C GLY A 27 -10.05 7.43 -5.94
N GLU A 28 -10.57 8.05 -4.88
CA GLU A 28 -9.80 8.25 -3.65
C GLU A 28 -9.48 6.92 -2.98
N VAL A 29 -8.34 6.89 -2.27
CA VAL A 29 -7.82 5.67 -1.64
C VAL A 29 -7.50 5.97 -0.18
N LEU A 30 -7.80 5.02 0.69
CA LEU A 30 -7.46 5.12 2.11
C LEU A 30 -6.43 4.07 2.46
N ILE A 31 -5.35 4.49 3.09
CA ILE A 31 -4.30 3.61 3.58
C ILE A 31 -4.28 3.69 5.10
N GLU A 32 -4.21 2.54 5.77
CA GLU A 32 -4.09 2.46 7.21
C GLU A 32 -2.79 1.74 7.55
N THR A 33 -2.01 2.29 8.47
CA THR A 33 -0.74 1.73 8.87
C THR A 33 -0.39 2.22 10.28
N LYS A 34 0.53 1.53 10.95
CA LYS A 34 1.00 1.96 12.27
C LYS A 34 1.85 3.21 12.19
N ASP A 35 2.65 3.33 11.15
CA ASP A 35 3.60 4.43 10.99
C ASP A 35 3.11 5.42 9.94
N ALA A 36 1.94 6.00 10.18
CA ALA A 36 1.33 6.92 9.22
C ALA A 36 2.22 8.14 8.95
N GLU A 37 2.88 8.68 9.97
CA GLU A 37 3.76 9.84 9.79
C GLU A 37 4.91 9.56 8.85
N GLU A 38 5.58 8.44 9.03
CA GLU A 38 6.69 8.05 8.17
C GLU A 38 6.23 7.84 6.73
N LEU A 39 5.07 7.21 6.58
CA LEU A 39 4.52 6.98 5.25
C LEU A 39 4.12 8.30 4.58
N LYS A 40 3.54 9.23 5.34
CA LYS A 40 3.20 10.56 4.82
C LYS A 40 4.45 11.31 4.35
N LYS A 41 5.53 11.21 5.11
CA LYS A 41 6.80 11.83 4.73
C LYS A 41 7.34 11.24 3.43
N TYR A 42 7.26 9.92 3.31
CA TYR A 42 7.69 9.24 2.09
C TYR A 42 6.86 9.71 0.89
N PHE A 43 5.54 9.77 1.03
CA PHE A 43 4.66 10.22 -0.04
C PHE A 43 4.95 11.67 -0.42
N ALA A 44 5.14 12.53 0.57
CA ALA A 44 5.43 13.94 0.30
C ALA A 44 6.74 14.11 -0.47
N ALA A 45 7.72 13.25 -0.21
CA ALA A 45 9.02 13.32 -0.87
C ALA A 45 9.04 12.63 -2.24
N ASN A 46 8.30 11.54 -2.40
CA ASN A 46 8.44 10.67 -3.57
C ASN A 46 7.16 10.48 -4.38
N ALA A 47 6.01 10.81 -3.82
CA ALA A 47 4.71 10.55 -4.46
C ALA A 47 3.69 11.63 -4.11
N LYS A 48 4.14 12.88 -4.06
CA LYS A 48 3.28 14.00 -3.67
C LYS A 48 2.00 14.08 -4.50
N GLY A 49 2.09 13.77 -5.78
CA GLY A 49 0.93 13.79 -6.66
C GLY A 49 -0.19 12.86 -6.21
N LEU A 50 0.14 11.78 -5.52
CA LEU A 50 -0.88 10.86 -5.02
C LEU A 50 -1.68 11.47 -3.88
N LEU A 51 -1.03 12.22 -3.00
CA LEU A 51 -1.72 12.92 -1.93
C LEU A 51 -2.69 13.95 -2.51
N GLU A 52 -2.31 14.59 -3.60
CA GLU A 52 -3.16 15.57 -4.28
C GLU A 52 -4.33 14.90 -4.99
N LYS A 53 -4.18 13.64 -5.38
CA LYS A 53 -5.25 12.90 -6.04
C LYS A 53 -6.25 12.28 -5.07
N GLY A 54 -6.06 12.48 -3.77
CA GLY A 54 -7.01 11.98 -2.78
C GLY A 54 -6.60 10.70 -2.08
N VAL A 55 -5.31 10.36 -2.10
CA VAL A 55 -4.81 9.26 -1.29
C VAL A 55 -4.66 9.77 0.14
N LYS A 56 -5.32 9.10 1.08
CA LYS A 56 -5.29 9.46 2.51
C LYS A 56 -4.56 8.38 3.28
N ILE A 57 -3.81 8.79 4.29
CA ILE A 57 -3.03 7.89 5.13
C ILE A 57 -3.44 8.11 6.58
N ASN A 58 -3.96 7.07 7.22
CA ASN A 58 -4.40 7.13 8.61
C ASN A 58 -3.58 6.18 9.48
N GLU A 59 -3.35 6.60 10.72
CA GLU A 59 -2.67 5.76 11.69
C GLU A 59 -3.66 4.84 12.39
N VAL A 60 -3.35 3.54 12.43
CA VAL A 60 -4.14 2.56 13.16
C VAL A 60 -3.16 1.71 13.97
N LYS A 61 -3.09 1.96 15.28
CA LYS A 61 -2.11 1.30 16.14
C LYS A 61 -2.36 -0.19 16.34
N GLY A 62 -3.61 -0.61 16.28
CA GLY A 62 -3.96 -2.01 16.46
C GLY A 62 -3.97 -2.85 15.20
N ILE A 63 -3.45 -2.33 14.12
CA ILE A 63 -3.45 -3.05 12.85
C ILE A 63 -2.59 -4.31 12.94
N LYS A 64 -3.10 -5.42 12.39
CA LYS A 64 -2.43 -6.72 12.49
C LYS A 64 -1.46 -6.99 11.35
N THR A 65 -1.59 -6.26 10.24
CA THR A 65 -0.70 -6.40 9.09
C THR A 65 0.15 -5.13 8.98
N GLU A 66 1.09 -5.12 8.04
CA GLU A 66 1.92 -3.94 7.82
C GLU A 66 1.07 -2.74 7.41
N PHE A 67 0.06 -2.97 6.59
CA PHE A 67 -0.86 -1.92 6.18
C PHE A 67 -2.13 -2.53 5.60
N THR A 68 -3.16 -1.70 5.47
CA THR A 68 -4.33 -2.02 4.65
C THR A 68 -4.54 -0.89 3.66
N ILE A 69 -5.17 -1.19 2.53
CA ILE A 69 -5.46 -0.21 1.51
C ILE A 69 -6.83 -0.50 0.91
N GLN A 70 -7.62 0.53 0.71
CA GLN A 70 -8.99 0.37 0.20
C GLN A 70 -9.44 1.62 -0.54
N PRO A 71 -10.43 1.49 -1.45
CA PRO A 71 -11.08 2.67 -2.01
C PRO A 71 -11.77 3.42 -0.88
N ALA A 72 -11.68 4.75 -0.88
CA ALA A 72 -12.29 5.56 0.18
C ALA A 72 -13.79 5.36 0.29
N LYS A 73 -14.44 5.12 -0.84
CA LYS A 73 -15.88 4.87 -0.87
C LYS A 73 -16.29 3.46 -0.51
N GLY A 74 -15.32 2.61 -0.18
CA GLY A 74 -15.60 1.23 0.23
C GLY A 74 -15.66 0.27 -0.93
N GLY A 75 -16.19 -0.92 -0.67
CA GLY A 75 -16.29 -1.98 -1.66
C GLY A 75 -15.41 -3.16 -1.34
N TYR A 76 -14.14 -2.91 -1.04
CA TYR A 76 -13.22 -3.96 -0.63
C TYR A 76 -12.06 -3.34 0.15
N LYS A 77 -11.32 -4.19 0.85
CA LYS A 77 -10.17 -3.76 1.65
C LYS A 77 -9.08 -4.81 1.49
N LEU A 78 -7.89 -4.36 1.14
CA LEU A 78 -6.75 -5.25 0.94
C LEU A 78 -5.80 -5.13 2.12
N ALA A 79 -5.57 -6.24 2.82
CA ALA A 79 -4.59 -6.29 3.90
C ALA A 79 -3.33 -6.97 3.38
N PHE A 80 -2.18 -6.39 3.69
CA PHE A 80 -0.91 -6.90 3.17
C PHE A 80 -0.74 -8.38 3.52
N GLY A 81 -0.48 -9.20 2.51
CA GLY A 81 -0.25 -10.63 2.68
C GLY A 81 -1.49 -11.52 2.55
N ASP A 82 -2.69 -10.95 2.59
CA ASP A 82 -3.91 -11.73 2.43
C ASP A 82 -4.08 -12.21 0.99
N ALA A 83 -4.90 -13.25 0.81
CA ALA A 83 -5.13 -13.83 -0.51
C ALA A 83 -5.67 -12.80 -1.51
N GLU A 84 -6.60 -11.95 -1.08
CA GLU A 84 -7.14 -10.90 -1.93
C GLU A 84 -6.09 -9.90 -2.34
N PHE A 85 -5.20 -9.55 -1.42
CA PHE A 85 -4.09 -8.65 -1.70
C PHE A 85 -3.17 -9.25 -2.76
N ILE A 86 -2.81 -10.51 -2.58
CA ILE A 86 -1.91 -11.20 -3.49
C ILE A 86 -2.52 -11.28 -4.89
N ALA A 87 -3.80 -11.61 -4.97
CA ALA A 87 -4.51 -11.69 -6.24
C ALA A 87 -4.55 -10.33 -6.95
N TYR A 88 -4.86 -9.28 -6.21
CA TYR A 88 -4.89 -7.92 -6.75
C TYR A 88 -3.51 -7.51 -7.25
N PHE A 89 -2.49 -7.80 -6.45
CA PHE A 89 -1.11 -7.45 -6.77
C PHE A 89 -0.68 -8.13 -8.08
N LYS A 90 -1.03 -9.40 -8.24
CA LYS A 90 -0.72 -10.14 -9.47
C LYS A 90 -1.37 -9.53 -10.71
N GLU A 91 -2.58 -9.01 -10.56
CA GLU A 91 -3.29 -8.40 -11.67
C GLU A 91 -2.76 -7.01 -12.01
N MET A 92 -2.43 -6.21 -11.00
CA MET A 92 -2.10 -4.82 -11.18
C MET A 92 -0.60 -4.55 -11.35
N LEU A 93 0.23 -5.45 -10.86
CA LEU A 93 1.68 -5.31 -10.91
C LEU A 93 2.31 -6.54 -11.56
N ARG A 94 3.62 -6.47 -11.78
CA ARG A 94 4.31 -7.57 -12.43
C ARG A 94 4.30 -8.82 -11.57
N PRO A 95 3.98 -9.99 -12.14
CA PRO A 95 3.99 -11.24 -11.39
C PRO A 95 5.30 -11.54 -10.68
N GLN A 96 6.44 -11.17 -11.27
CA GLN A 96 7.74 -11.39 -10.65
C GLN A 96 7.85 -10.72 -9.29
N LEU A 97 7.27 -9.52 -9.15
CA LEU A 97 7.31 -8.82 -7.87
C LEU A 97 6.55 -9.59 -6.79
N VAL A 98 5.45 -10.22 -7.19
CA VAL A 98 4.68 -11.02 -6.24
C VAL A 98 5.49 -12.23 -5.79
N GLU A 99 6.14 -12.92 -6.71
CA GLU A 99 6.95 -14.09 -6.38
C GLU A 99 8.12 -13.72 -5.47
N GLU A 100 8.71 -12.56 -5.64
CA GLU A 100 9.78 -12.09 -4.78
C GLU A 100 9.30 -11.70 -3.40
N LEU A 101 8.04 -11.29 -3.27
CA LEU A 101 7.45 -10.88 -2.00
C LEU A 101 6.93 -12.06 -1.19
N PHE A 102 6.39 -13.05 -1.85
CA PHE A 102 5.70 -14.17 -1.23
C PHE A 102 6.19 -15.50 -1.74
#